data_ac0020f527848976f017a557fa5da3d2
#
_entry.id   ac0020f527848976f017a557fa5da3d2
#
_cell.length_a   1.000
_cell.length_b   1.000
_cell.length_c   1.000
_cell.angle_alpha   90.00
_cell.angle_beta   90.00
_cell.angle_gamma   90.00
#
_symmetry.space_group_name_H-M   'P 1'
#
loop_
_entity.id
_entity.type
_entity.pdbx_description
1 polymer ?
#
loop_
_entity_poly.entity_id
_entity_poly.type
_entity_poly.pdbx_seq_one_letter_code
_entity_poly.pdbx_strand_id
1 'polypeptide(L)'
;LLMADVAVRRASQRWDEAAVLPAYKRLIVDEGHHLEDAAAAHLGQSVSRRGLDRLFARLERRGKGLLPALERALGRSSDLLSVASLDLVHARLVPSLAAAREKSGLLCDLLTGWVGGQRENVVRLTDQFDDDPIWRAGLGAALEDLLAEVELLADGLRMVRERLETDERRAEELAPLLNEVRGVARRLQTSGEALRA
;
A
#
# COMPACT_ATOMS: atom_id res chain seq x y z
N LEU A 1 22.70 8.62 1.37
CA LEU A 1 23.48 7.38 1.30
C LEU A 1 23.35 6.54 2.58
N LEU A 2 23.64 7.09 3.78
CA LEU A 2 23.58 6.37 5.04
C LEU A 2 22.22 5.74 5.31
N MET A 3 21.12 6.50 5.16
CA MET A 3 19.76 5.98 5.37
C MET A 3 19.39 4.88 4.38
N ALA A 4 19.84 4.98 3.13
CA ALA A 4 19.67 3.91 2.14
C ALA A 4 20.44 2.64 2.54
N ASP A 5 21.66 2.79 3.05
CA ASP A 5 22.47 1.68 3.55
C ASP A 5 21.80 0.98 4.75
N VAL A 6 21.32 1.76 5.71
CA VAL A 6 20.59 1.26 6.87
C VAL A 6 19.30 0.54 6.44
N ALA A 7 18.55 1.08 5.47
CA ALA A 7 17.34 0.45 4.94
C ALA A 7 17.63 -0.93 4.31
N VAL A 8 18.71 -1.03 3.50
CA VAL A 8 19.12 -2.29 2.87
C VAL A 8 19.56 -3.31 3.91
N ARG A 9 20.39 -2.90 4.89
CA ARG A 9 20.85 -3.78 5.97
C ARG A 9 19.69 -4.28 6.82
N ARG A 10 18.74 -3.40 7.14
CA ARG A 10 17.51 -3.77 7.86
C ARG A 10 16.67 -4.80 7.08
N ALA A 11 16.52 -4.59 5.78
CA ALA A 11 15.74 -5.50 4.92
C ALA A 11 16.42 -6.87 4.75
N SER A 12 17.75 -6.91 4.62
CA SER A 12 18.53 -8.13 4.45
C SER A 12 18.93 -8.81 5.76
N GLN A 13 18.82 -8.12 6.91
CA GLN A 13 19.33 -8.54 8.23
C GLN A 13 20.86 -8.81 8.24
N ARG A 14 21.59 -8.22 7.31
CA ARG A 14 23.05 -8.41 7.15
C ARG A 14 23.78 -7.13 7.50
N TRP A 15 24.12 -6.98 8.78
CA TRP A 15 24.71 -5.76 9.31
C TRP A 15 26.24 -5.70 9.12
N ASP A 16 26.90 -6.84 8.98
CA ASP A 16 28.35 -6.96 8.88
C ASP A 16 28.86 -6.98 7.43
N GLU A 17 27.94 -7.02 6.45
CA GLU A 17 28.28 -7.06 5.02
C GLU A 17 28.21 -5.67 4.39
N ALA A 18 28.86 -5.51 3.23
CA ALA A 18 28.68 -4.32 2.40
C ALA A 18 27.25 -4.28 1.84
N ALA A 19 26.64 -3.10 1.87
CA ALA A 19 25.33 -2.86 1.27
C ALA A 19 25.42 -1.68 0.28
N VAL A 20 24.86 -0.52 0.58
CA VAL A 20 25.08 0.70 -0.21
C VAL A 20 26.44 1.31 0.09
N LEU A 21 26.87 1.20 1.34
CA LEU A 21 28.21 1.55 1.80
C LEU A 21 29.06 0.29 2.03
N PRO A 22 30.41 0.37 1.96
CA PRO A 22 31.28 -0.69 2.42
C PRO A 22 30.98 -1.10 3.87
N ALA A 23 31.44 -2.26 4.29
CA ALA A 23 31.34 -2.66 5.69
C ALA A 23 32.13 -1.68 6.59
N TYR A 24 31.47 -1.19 7.66
CA TYR A 24 32.09 -0.26 8.60
C TYR A 24 31.79 -0.69 10.04
N LYS A 25 32.76 -0.42 10.92
CA LYS A 25 32.63 -0.66 12.37
C LYS A 25 32.40 0.63 13.16
N ARG A 26 32.74 1.76 12.56
CA ARG A 26 32.59 3.08 13.18
C ARG A 26 32.10 4.05 12.13
N LEU A 27 31.20 4.94 12.51
CA LEU A 27 30.65 5.98 11.68
C LEU A 27 30.81 7.32 12.39
N ILE A 28 31.34 8.31 11.68
CA ILE A 28 31.36 9.71 12.12
C ILE A 28 30.39 10.45 11.23
N VAL A 29 29.40 11.09 11.85
CA VAL A 29 28.36 11.84 11.14
C VAL A 29 28.64 13.32 11.39
N ASP A 30 28.92 14.05 10.31
CA ASP A 30 28.93 15.50 10.33
C ASP A 30 27.50 16.04 10.25
N GLU A 31 27.23 17.18 10.86
CA GLU A 31 25.89 17.79 10.94
C GLU A 31 24.82 16.81 11.47
N GLY A 32 25.15 16.10 12.54
CA GLY A 32 24.31 15.04 13.11
C GLY A 32 22.88 15.46 13.48
N HIS A 33 22.62 16.77 13.62
CA HIS A 33 21.28 17.30 13.87
C HIS A 33 20.29 17.07 12.70
N HIS A 34 20.79 16.83 11.48
CA HIS A 34 19.96 16.45 10.33
C HIS A 34 19.64 14.95 10.27
N LEU A 35 20.25 14.15 11.15
CA LEU A 35 20.11 12.70 11.08
C LEU A 35 18.68 12.23 11.36
N GLU A 36 17.99 12.88 12.30
CA GLU A 36 16.60 12.55 12.66
C GLU A 36 15.66 12.81 11.47
N ASP A 37 15.75 13.99 10.85
CA ASP A 37 14.96 14.35 9.69
C ASP A 37 15.24 13.43 8.49
N ALA A 38 16.51 13.12 8.25
CA ALA A 38 16.92 12.19 7.20
C ALA A 38 16.43 10.77 7.48
N ALA A 39 16.45 10.33 8.74
CA ALA A 39 15.91 9.02 9.12
C ALA A 39 14.39 8.98 8.94
N ALA A 40 13.67 9.97 9.42
CA ALA A 40 12.23 10.08 9.24
C ALA A 40 11.82 10.07 7.75
N ALA A 41 12.55 10.83 6.91
CA ALA A 41 12.26 10.91 5.48
C ALA A 41 12.56 9.60 4.71
N HIS A 42 13.54 8.81 5.13
CA HIS A 42 14.02 7.64 4.37
C HIS A 42 13.60 6.29 4.96
N LEU A 43 13.43 6.22 6.28
CA LEU A 43 13.06 5.01 7.01
C LEU A 43 11.62 5.05 7.51
N GLY A 44 11.04 6.24 7.59
CA GLY A 44 9.65 6.45 7.94
C GLY A 44 8.71 5.96 6.84
N GLN A 45 7.50 5.63 7.25
CA GLN A 45 6.41 5.32 6.33
C GLN A 45 5.52 6.55 6.19
N SER A 46 4.99 6.77 5.00
CA SER A 46 4.08 7.88 4.75
C SER A 46 2.93 7.46 3.87
N VAL A 47 1.73 7.87 4.24
CA VAL A 47 0.53 7.73 3.42
C VAL A 47 -0.03 9.12 3.14
N SER A 48 -0.44 9.36 1.92
CA SER A 48 -1.08 10.61 1.55
C SER A 48 -2.33 10.34 0.72
N ARG A 49 -3.33 11.23 0.82
CA ARG A 49 -4.55 11.17 -0.01
C ARG A 49 -4.21 11.01 -1.49
N ARG A 50 -3.29 11.83 -2.01
CA ARG A 50 -2.84 11.75 -3.42
C ARG A 50 -2.16 10.42 -3.74
N GLY A 51 -1.46 9.81 -2.79
CA GLY A 51 -0.83 8.49 -2.94
C GLY A 51 -1.88 7.40 -3.11
N LEU A 52 -2.87 7.37 -2.23
CA LEU A 52 -3.99 6.44 -2.29
C LEU A 52 -4.82 6.64 -3.57
N ASP A 53 -5.16 7.87 -3.92
CA ASP A 53 -5.89 8.19 -5.16
C ASP A 53 -5.18 7.68 -6.41
N ARG A 54 -3.85 7.83 -6.49
CA ARG A 54 -3.04 7.31 -7.60
C ARG A 54 -3.03 5.79 -7.62
N LEU A 55 -2.95 5.15 -6.46
CA LEU A 55 -2.96 3.71 -6.33
C LEU A 55 -4.31 3.13 -6.78
N PHE A 56 -5.41 3.71 -6.33
CA PHE A 56 -6.76 3.34 -6.76
C PHE A 56 -7.03 3.63 -8.23
N ALA A 57 -6.51 4.77 -8.75
CA ALA A 57 -6.59 5.09 -10.17
C ALA A 57 -5.82 4.11 -11.06
N ARG A 58 -4.75 3.49 -10.54
CA ARG A 58 -4.03 2.43 -11.25
C ARG A 58 -4.82 1.13 -11.32
N LEU A 59 -5.62 0.84 -10.30
CA LEU A 59 -6.55 -0.29 -10.32
C LEU A 59 -7.64 -0.08 -11.37
N GLU A 60 -8.29 1.07 -11.33
CA GLU A 60 -9.30 1.45 -12.33
C GLU A 60 -9.45 2.97 -12.39
N ARG A 61 -9.52 3.54 -13.58
CA ARG A 61 -9.91 4.93 -13.84
C ARG A 61 -10.55 5.04 -15.23
N ARG A 62 -11.85 5.37 -15.28
CA ARG A 62 -12.61 5.59 -16.52
C ARG A 62 -12.52 4.40 -17.50
N GLY A 63 -12.69 3.19 -16.98
CA GLY A 63 -12.62 1.96 -17.79
C GLY A 63 -11.20 1.55 -18.20
N LYS A 64 -10.17 2.18 -17.64
CA LYS A 64 -8.75 1.86 -17.86
C LYS A 64 -8.10 1.46 -16.52
N GLY A 65 -7.03 0.68 -16.59
CA GLY A 65 -6.26 0.23 -15.42
C GLY A 65 -6.19 -1.28 -15.32
N LEU A 66 -5.72 -1.76 -14.17
CA LEU A 66 -5.42 -3.16 -13.94
C LEU A 66 -6.67 -4.04 -13.96
N LEU A 67 -7.76 -3.66 -13.26
CA LEU A 67 -8.99 -4.46 -13.22
C LEU A 67 -9.63 -4.62 -14.60
N PRO A 68 -9.86 -3.55 -15.39
CA PRO A 68 -10.34 -3.71 -16.77
C PRO A 68 -9.38 -4.47 -17.68
N ALA A 69 -8.07 -4.45 -17.42
CA ALA A 69 -7.11 -5.26 -18.17
C ALA A 69 -7.25 -6.75 -17.83
N LEU A 70 -7.43 -7.09 -16.55
CA LEU A 70 -7.73 -8.44 -16.09
C LEU A 70 -9.05 -8.95 -16.69
N GLU A 71 -10.12 -8.17 -16.63
CA GLU A 71 -11.42 -8.53 -17.22
C GLU A 71 -11.30 -8.89 -18.70
N ARG A 72 -10.60 -8.08 -19.47
CA ARG A 72 -10.38 -8.34 -20.91
C ARG A 72 -9.52 -9.57 -21.18
N ALA A 73 -8.50 -9.80 -20.37
CA ALA A 73 -7.60 -10.94 -20.52
C ALA A 73 -8.30 -12.25 -20.14
N LEU A 74 -9.02 -12.25 -19.00
CA LEU A 74 -9.73 -13.41 -18.48
C LEU A 74 -10.99 -13.73 -19.29
N GLY A 75 -11.72 -12.73 -19.75
CA GLY A 75 -12.94 -12.90 -20.56
C GLY A 75 -12.72 -13.52 -21.95
N ARG A 76 -11.46 -13.66 -22.39
CA ARG A 76 -11.11 -14.34 -23.64
C ARG A 76 -10.99 -15.86 -23.50
N SER A 77 -11.06 -16.36 -22.30
CA SER A 77 -10.88 -17.77 -21.99
C SER A 77 -12.08 -18.32 -21.24
N SER A 78 -12.44 -19.56 -21.53
CA SER A 78 -13.54 -20.28 -20.88
C SER A 78 -13.04 -21.33 -19.89
N ASP A 79 -11.74 -21.38 -19.58
CA ASP A 79 -11.20 -22.30 -18.58
C ASP A 79 -11.66 -21.92 -17.17
N LEU A 80 -11.74 -22.91 -16.30
CA LEU A 80 -12.28 -22.77 -14.95
C LEU A 80 -11.53 -21.72 -14.11
N LEU A 81 -10.19 -21.65 -14.24
CA LEU A 81 -9.37 -20.73 -13.47
C LEU A 81 -9.59 -19.27 -13.92
N SER A 82 -9.71 -19.05 -15.22
CA SER A 82 -10.02 -17.73 -15.77
C SER A 82 -11.43 -17.27 -15.36
N VAL A 83 -12.43 -18.13 -15.45
CA VAL A 83 -13.80 -17.82 -15.03
C VAL A 83 -13.86 -17.52 -13.54
N ALA A 84 -13.27 -18.36 -12.68
CA ALA A 84 -13.26 -18.15 -11.23
C ALA A 84 -12.47 -16.89 -10.82
N SER A 85 -11.43 -16.51 -11.59
CA SER A 85 -10.68 -15.28 -11.37
C SER A 85 -11.47 -14.05 -11.82
N LEU A 86 -12.20 -14.14 -12.92
CA LEU A 86 -13.09 -13.09 -13.40
C LEU A 86 -14.23 -12.82 -12.42
N ASP A 87 -14.84 -13.89 -11.88
CA ASP A 87 -15.86 -13.77 -10.84
C ASP A 87 -15.33 -13.09 -9.59
N LEU A 88 -14.09 -13.40 -9.17
CA LEU A 88 -13.44 -12.72 -8.04
C LEU A 88 -13.24 -11.22 -8.34
N VAL A 89 -12.82 -10.87 -9.56
CA VAL A 89 -12.67 -9.45 -9.97
C VAL A 89 -14.00 -8.72 -9.88
N HIS A 90 -15.07 -9.27 -10.47
CA HIS A 90 -16.39 -8.61 -10.51
C HIS A 90 -17.08 -8.58 -9.15
N ALA A 91 -17.11 -9.72 -8.46
CA ALA A 91 -17.89 -9.88 -7.23
C ALA A 91 -17.21 -9.25 -6.01
N ARG A 92 -15.88 -9.08 -6.05
CA ARG A 92 -15.12 -8.60 -4.87
C ARG A 92 -14.23 -7.39 -5.16
N LEU A 93 -13.33 -7.47 -6.15
CA LEU A 93 -12.33 -6.41 -6.32
C LEU A 93 -12.93 -5.09 -6.81
N VAL A 94 -13.86 -5.12 -7.73
CA VAL A 94 -14.52 -3.91 -8.24
C VAL A 94 -15.34 -3.21 -7.13
N PRO A 95 -16.21 -3.90 -6.39
CA PRO A 95 -16.95 -3.28 -5.27
C PRO A 95 -16.02 -2.78 -4.16
N SER A 96 -15.00 -3.56 -3.79
CA SER A 96 -14.04 -3.16 -2.75
C SER A 96 -13.23 -1.93 -3.16
N LEU A 97 -12.87 -1.78 -4.43
CA LEU A 97 -12.21 -0.56 -4.90
C LEU A 97 -13.11 0.68 -4.76
N ALA A 98 -14.40 0.55 -5.05
CA ALA A 98 -15.35 1.64 -4.86
C ALA A 98 -15.46 2.02 -3.37
N ALA A 99 -15.61 1.02 -2.49
CA ALA A 99 -15.65 1.20 -1.05
C ALA A 99 -14.35 1.81 -0.49
N ALA A 100 -13.17 1.33 -0.95
CA ALA A 100 -11.88 1.88 -0.54
C ALA A 100 -11.71 3.36 -0.89
N ARG A 101 -12.21 3.79 -2.04
CA ARG A 101 -12.21 5.22 -2.44
C ARG A 101 -13.07 6.07 -1.52
N GLU A 102 -14.28 5.62 -1.22
CA GLU A 102 -15.23 6.32 -0.34
C GLU A 102 -14.64 6.42 1.08
N LYS A 103 -14.19 5.30 1.64
CA LYS A 103 -13.62 5.22 2.99
C LYS A 103 -12.33 6.03 3.11
N SER A 104 -11.47 6.03 2.09
CA SER A 104 -10.27 6.89 2.03
C SER A 104 -10.63 8.37 2.02
N GLY A 105 -11.67 8.76 1.28
CA GLY A 105 -12.20 10.12 1.30
C GLY A 105 -12.66 10.52 2.70
N LEU A 106 -13.51 9.70 3.32
CA LEU A 106 -14.03 9.93 4.66
C LEU A 106 -12.91 10.08 5.71
N LEU A 107 -11.95 9.14 5.73
CA LEU A 107 -10.81 9.19 6.65
C LEU A 107 -10.02 10.50 6.48
N CYS A 108 -9.70 10.88 5.24
CA CYS A 108 -8.96 12.11 4.96
C CYS A 108 -9.75 13.36 5.35
N ASP A 109 -11.07 13.38 5.16
CA ASP A 109 -11.92 14.51 5.51
C ASP A 109 -12.05 14.65 7.04
N LEU A 110 -12.17 13.54 7.79
CA LEU A 110 -12.13 13.52 9.26
C LEU A 110 -10.79 14.05 9.79
N LEU A 111 -9.66 13.55 9.25
CA LEU A 111 -8.33 14.02 9.62
C LEU A 111 -8.13 15.51 9.31
N THR A 112 -8.58 15.96 8.15
CA THR A 112 -8.47 17.38 7.75
C THR A 112 -9.28 18.29 8.67
N GLY A 113 -10.51 17.87 9.01
CA GLY A 113 -11.36 18.60 9.94
C GLY A 113 -10.76 18.68 11.35
N TRP A 114 -10.19 17.57 11.83
CA TRP A 114 -9.55 17.52 13.13
C TRP A 114 -8.27 18.36 13.21
N VAL A 115 -7.36 18.21 12.25
CA VAL A 115 -6.11 18.98 12.18
C VAL A 115 -6.39 20.49 12.00
N GLY A 116 -7.39 20.84 11.18
CA GLY A 116 -7.79 22.23 10.97
C GLY A 116 -8.33 22.94 12.23
N GLY A 117 -8.78 22.18 13.24
CA GLY A 117 -9.17 22.69 14.56
C GLY A 117 -8.00 22.89 15.54
N GLN A 118 -6.79 22.45 15.19
CA GLN A 118 -5.59 22.57 16.03
C GLN A 118 -4.88 23.91 15.79
N ARG A 119 -4.05 24.31 16.75
CA ARG A 119 -3.23 25.55 16.64
C ARG A 119 -2.19 25.49 15.54
N GLU A 120 -1.71 24.31 15.25
CA GLU A 120 -0.72 24.01 14.22
C GLU A 120 -1.30 23.04 13.20
N ASN A 121 -0.94 23.18 11.93
CA ASN A 121 -1.36 22.28 10.85
C ASN A 121 -0.61 20.92 10.86
N VAL A 122 0.08 20.63 11.95
CA VAL A 122 0.82 19.39 12.19
C VAL A 122 0.51 18.90 13.59
N VAL A 123 0.13 17.65 13.69
CA VAL A 123 -0.13 17.02 14.98
C VAL A 123 0.75 15.79 15.10
N ARG A 124 1.48 15.69 16.21
CA ARG A 124 2.24 14.49 16.56
C ARG A 124 1.30 13.57 17.34
N LEU A 125 1.08 12.38 16.82
CA LEU A 125 0.36 11.33 17.53
C LEU A 125 1.30 10.67 18.56
N THR A 126 0.78 10.38 19.73
CA THR A 126 1.48 9.68 20.83
C THR A 126 0.71 8.43 21.19
N ASP A 127 1.30 7.57 22.02
CA ASP A 127 0.66 6.32 22.52
C ASP A 127 -0.67 6.58 23.27
N GLN A 128 -0.95 7.83 23.63
CA GLN A 128 -2.22 8.23 24.27
C GLN A 128 -3.30 8.65 23.28
N PHE A 129 -3.02 8.60 21.97
CA PHE A 129 -3.98 9.06 20.95
C PHE A 129 -5.26 8.21 20.91
N ASP A 130 -5.19 6.95 21.33
CA ASP A 130 -6.36 6.07 21.44
C ASP A 130 -7.41 6.60 22.43
N ASP A 131 -7.01 7.47 23.36
CA ASP A 131 -7.89 8.15 24.31
C ASP A 131 -8.45 9.47 23.79
N ASP A 132 -7.97 9.97 22.65
CA ASP A 132 -8.45 11.20 22.03
C ASP A 132 -9.96 11.06 21.65
N PRO A 133 -10.79 12.06 21.95
CA PRO A 133 -12.20 12.04 21.60
C PRO A 133 -12.47 11.80 20.10
N ILE A 134 -11.61 12.29 19.19
CA ILE A 134 -11.78 12.09 17.75
C ILE A 134 -11.58 10.62 17.35
N TRP A 135 -10.63 9.93 18.01
CA TRP A 135 -10.40 8.51 17.76
C TRP A 135 -11.65 7.69 18.07
N ARG A 136 -12.21 7.92 19.26
CA ARG A 136 -13.45 7.26 19.72
C ARG A 136 -14.69 7.71 18.98
N ALA A 137 -14.72 8.94 18.46
CA ALA A 137 -15.87 9.49 17.73
C ALA A 137 -15.97 8.97 16.29
N GLY A 138 -15.01 8.18 15.81
CA GLY A 138 -15.11 7.50 14.52
C GLY A 138 -13.86 7.46 13.66
N LEU A 139 -12.78 8.17 14.02
CA LEU A 139 -11.54 8.12 13.23
C LEU A 139 -10.93 6.71 13.21
N GLY A 140 -10.90 6.03 14.37
CA GLY A 140 -10.45 4.65 14.47
C GLY A 140 -11.27 3.70 13.60
N ALA A 141 -12.61 3.81 13.68
CA ALA A 141 -13.50 3.00 12.85
C ALA A 141 -13.30 3.27 11.34
N ALA A 142 -13.15 4.55 10.95
CA ALA A 142 -12.91 4.90 9.56
C ALA A 142 -11.56 4.37 9.04
N LEU A 143 -10.54 4.32 9.89
CA LEU A 143 -9.25 3.72 9.56
C LEU A 143 -9.37 2.20 9.38
N GLU A 144 -9.98 1.50 10.33
CA GLU A 144 -10.19 0.05 10.25
C GLU A 144 -11.01 -0.35 9.02
N ASP A 145 -12.05 0.41 8.72
CA ASP A 145 -12.88 0.23 7.54
C ASP A 145 -12.08 0.37 6.23
N LEU A 146 -11.21 1.37 6.14
CA LEU A 146 -10.33 1.53 4.98
C LEU A 146 -9.31 0.40 4.89
N LEU A 147 -8.70 0.02 6.01
CA LEU A 147 -7.73 -1.07 6.07
C LEU A 147 -8.32 -2.39 5.59
N ALA A 148 -9.54 -2.72 5.99
CA ALA A 148 -10.23 -3.92 5.55
C ALA A 148 -10.38 -3.98 4.02
N GLU A 149 -10.73 -2.86 3.37
CA GLU A 149 -10.86 -2.82 1.91
C GLU A 149 -9.49 -2.91 1.20
N VAL A 150 -8.47 -2.23 1.74
CA VAL A 150 -7.10 -2.26 1.18
C VAL A 150 -6.53 -3.68 1.24
N GLU A 151 -6.76 -4.40 2.34
CA GLU A 151 -6.36 -5.81 2.50
C GLU A 151 -7.12 -6.72 1.54
N LEU A 152 -8.45 -6.55 1.46
CA LEU A 152 -9.27 -7.34 0.54
C LEU A 152 -8.81 -7.17 -0.91
N LEU A 153 -8.46 -5.96 -1.32
CA LEU A 153 -7.89 -5.69 -2.64
C LEU A 153 -6.53 -6.36 -2.84
N ALA A 154 -5.62 -6.25 -1.86
CA ALA A 154 -4.29 -6.85 -1.94
C ALA A 154 -4.36 -8.38 -2.01
N ASP A 155 -5.16 -8.99 -1.15
CA ASP A 155 -5.36 -10.43 -1.07
C ASP A 155 -6.06 -10.98 -2.31
N GLY A 156 -7.10 -10.31 -2.77
CA GLY A 156 -7.80 -10.72 -3.98
C GLY A 156 -6.93 -10.65 -5.23
N LEU A 157 -6.10 -9.63 -5.37
CA LEU A 157 -5.11 -9.55 -6.46
C LEU A 157 -4.07 -10.68 -6.35
N ARG A 158 -3.61 -11.01 -5.14
CA ARG A 158 -2.70 -12.12 -4.91
C ARG A 158 -3.35 -13.45 -5.31
N MET A 159 -4.60 -13.69 -4.90
CA MET A 159 -5.34 -14.89 -5.29
C MET A 159 -5.52 -15.02 -6.81
N VAL A 160 -5.86 -13.93 -7.51
CA VAL A 160 -5.96 -13.94 -8.98
C VAL A 160 -4.61 -14.34 -9.58
N ARG A 161 -3.52 -13.76 -9.12
CA ARG A 161 -2.18 -14.09 -9.60
C ARG A 161 -1.84 -15.56 -9.37
N GLU A 162 -1.98 -16.05 -8.14
CA GLU A 162 -1.64 -17.43 -7.76
C GLU A 162 -2.42 -18.46 -8.59
N ARG A 163 -3.71 -18.22 -8.83
CA ARG A 163 -4.53 -19.07 -9.68
C ARG A 163 -4.02 -19.12 -11.11
N LEU A 164 -3.65 -17.98 -11.68
CA LEU A 164 -3.17 -17.90 -13.07
C LEU A 164 -1.74 -18.42 -13.23
N GLU A 165 -0.91 -18.33 -12.19
CA GLU A 165 0.46 -18.89 -12.15
C GLU A 165 0.45 -20.42 -12.03
N THR A 166 -0.67 -21.08 -11.72
CA THR A 166 -0.78 -22.54 -11.66
C THR A 166 -0.64 -23.20 -13.04
N ASP A 167 -1.00 -22.49 -14.11
CA ASP A 167 -0.83 -22.93 -15.49
C ASP A 167 0.35 -22.17 -16.12
N GLU A 168 1.48 -22.88 -16.36
CA GLU A 168 2.72 -22.28 -16.89
C GLU A 168 2.50 -21.54 -18.22
N ARG A 169 1.71 -22.12 -19.12
CA ARG A 169 1.42 -21.51 -20.42
C ARG A 169 0.66 -20.18 -20.26
N ARG A 170 -0.32 -20.16 -19.35
CA ARG A 170 -1.08 -18.95 -19.02
C ARG A 170 -0.22 -17.93 -18.32
N ALA A 171 0.65 -18.36 -17.41
CA ALA A 171 1.57 -17.49 -16.70
C ALA A 171 2.53 -16.78 -17.68
N GLU A 172 3.04 -17.47 -18.69
CA GLU A 172 3.87 -16.88 -19.75
C GLU A 172 3.08 -15.88 -20.62
N GLU A 173 1.88 -16.26 -21.08
CA GLU A 173 1.01 -15.40 -21.89
C GLU A 173 0.65 -14.10 -21.15
N LEU A 174 0.37 -14.17 -19.86
CA LEU A 174 -0.08 -13.07 -19.02
C LEU A 174 1.05 -12.44 -18.18
N ALA A 175 2.30 -12.83 -18.37
CA ALA A 175 3.43 -12.40 -17.55
C ALA A 175 3.52 -10.88 -17.31
N PRO A 176 3.35 -9.99 -18.31
CA PRO A 176 3.34 -8.55 -18.06
C PRO A 176 2.22 -8.10 -17.12
N LEU A 177 1.02 -8.66 -17.29
CA LEU A 177 -0.15 -8.35 -16.47
C LEU A 177 0.01 -8.88 -15.04
N LEU A 178 0.52 -10.11 -14.87
CA LEU A 178 0.81 -10.71 -13.56
C LEU A 178 1.88 -9.94 -12.78
N ASN A 179 2.89 -9.42 -13.48
CA ASN A 179 3.89 -8.53 -12.87
C ASN A 179 3.26 -7.21 -12.38
N GLU A 180 2.32 -6.65 -13.14
CA GLU A 180 1.58 -5.46 -12.72
C GLU A 180 0.69 -5.76 -11.50
N VAL A 181 -0.03 -6.89 -11.51
CA VAL A 181 -0.83 -7.38 -10.36
C VAL A 181 0.04 -7.47 -9.11
N ARG A 182 1.22 -8.11 -9.21
CA ARG A 182 2.19 -8.22 -8.10
C ARG A 182 2.61 -6.84 -7.58
N GLY A 183 2.96 -5.93 -8.50
CA GLY A 183 3.40 -4.59 -8.14
C GLY A 183 2.32 -3.76 -7.44
N VAL A 184 1.06 -3.87 -7.86
CA VAL A 184 -0.07 -3.16 -7.25
C VAL A 184 -0.44 -3.79 -5.91
N ALA A 185 -0.52 -5.12 -5.81
CA ALA A 185 -0.81 -5.82 -4.56
C ALA A 185 0.21 -5.47 -3.46
N ARG A 186 1.51 -5.46 -3.81
CA ARG A 186 2.58 -5.05 -2.87
C ARG A 186 2.42 -3.60 -2.40
N ARG A 187 2.04 -2.68 -3.29
CA ARG A 187 1.82 -1.27 -2.90
C ARG A 187 0.62 -1.10 -1.99
N LEU A 188 -0.48 -1.83 -2.23
CA LEU A 188 -1.64 -1.84 -1.35
C LEU A 188 -1.24 -2.33 0.04
N GLN A 189 -0.52 -3.46 0.12
CA GLN A 189 -0.01 -3.99 1.39
C GLN A 189 0.87 -2.97 2.13
N THR A 190 1.87 -2.39 1.45
CA THR A 190 2.76 -1.37 2.05
C THR A 190 1.97 -0.14 2.52
N SER A 191 0.93 0.29 1.77
CA SER A 191 0.07 1.40 2.20
C SER A 191 -0.78 1.04 3.42
N GLY A 192 -1.27 -0.21 3.50
CA GLY A 192 -2.00 -0.72 4.67
C GLY A 192 -1.09 -0.79 5.92
N GLU A 193 0.14 -1.31 5.77
CA GLU A 193 1.14 -1.33 6.84
C GLU A 193 1.47 0.10 7.34
N ALA A 194 1.61 1.05 6.43
CA ALA A 194 1.89 2.45 6.76
C ALA A 194 0.69 3.18 7.42
N LEU A 195 -0.53 2.74 7.16
CA LEU A 195 -1.73 3.26 7.83
C LEU A 195 -1.90 2.71 9.25
N ARG A 196 -1.33 1.53 9.55
CA ARG A 196 -1.37 0.91 10.89
C ARG A 196 -0.27 1.39 11.83
N ALA A 197 0.86 1.86 11.26
CA ALA A 197 2.02 2.31 12.03
C ALA A 197 1.77 3.63 12.73
#